data_e3b228549beb1968a23d3e0c7cad037a
#
_entry.id   e3b228549beb1968a23d3e0c7cad037a
#
_cell.length_a   1.000
_cell.length_b   1.000
_cell.length_c   1.000
_cell.angle_alpha   90.00
_cell.angle_beta   90.00
_cell.angle_gamma   90.00
#
_symmetry.space_group_name_H-M   'P 1'
#
loop_
_entity.id
_entity.type
_entity.pdbx_description
1 polymer ?
#
loop_
_entity_poly.entity_id
_entity_poly.type
_entity_poly.pdbx_seq_one_letter_code
_entity_poly.pdbx_strand_id
1 'polypeptide(L)'
;VTEYNWTNTNTSIGLPSAGTGDIGSFSVVNTSTSAQSATITVTPTYTNNGVICSGNPEQFTITVNPSAQVNGLADYNTILCDSEFTPVYSFSTANTDGLTTFNWTNNNVAIGLADSGEGGIPSFQVTNSTQSTISATITVTPSYENNGIICDGNAETFTITVNPSPEMDNVEDVVLCNNEISSIIEFTTPNTDGNTTYTWTNDNTSIGLSSTGNGDIPSFTALNLSPITEVATITVT
;
A
#
# COMPACT_ATOMS: atom_id res chain seq x y z
N VAL A 1 56.04 24.08 18.84
CA VAL A 1 54.56 23.89 18.76
C VAL A 1 54.34 22.64 17.92
N THR A 2 53.42 21.78 18.37
CA THR A 2 52.96 20.65 17.55
C THR A 2 51.66 21.02 16.89
N GLU A 3 51.54 20.77 15.61
CA GLU A 3 50.34 20.94 14.79
C GLU A 3 50.00 19.59 14.15
N TYR A 4 48.68 19.36 13.88
CA TYR A 4 48.18 18.16 13.22
C TYR A 4 47.59 18.59 11.85
N ASN A 5 48.09 17.99 10.78
CA ASN A 5 47.55 18.16 9.45
C ASN A 5 46.84 16.84 9.06
N TRP A 6 45.63 16.96 8.54
CA TRP A 6 44.89 15.77 8.13
C TRP A 6 44.45 15.84 6.68
N THR A 7 44.31 14.69 6.06
CA THR A 7 43.77 14.54 4.72
C THR A 7 42.63 13.48 4.74
N ASN A 8 41.69 13.65 3.83
CA ASN A 8 40.51 12.80 3.65
C ASN A 8 40.48 12.27 2.21
N THR A 9 40.36 10.96 2.05
CA THR A 9 40.33 10.29 0.72
C THR A 9 38.99 10.39 0.03
N ASN A 10 37.89 10.71 0.74
CA ASN A 10 36.55 10.73 0.18
C ASN A 10 35.74 11.91 0.74
N THR A 11 35.62 12.96 -0.02
CA THR A 11 34.87 14.18 0.38
C THR A 11 33.35 14.01 0.28
N SER A 12 32.85 12.93 -0.35
CA SER A 12 31.41 12.68 -0.48
C SER A 12 30.71 12.40 0.84
N ILE A 13 31.50 12.07 1.91
CA ILE A 13 30.94 11.89 3.26
C ILE A 13 30.61 13.21 3.99
N GLY A 14 30.88 14.39 3.37
CA GLY A 14 30.61 15.70 3.93
C GLY A 14 31.82 16.35 4.62
N LEU A 15 32.98 15.67 4.73
CA LEU A 15 34.22 16.20 5.30
C LEU A 15 35.14 16.74 4.19
N PRO A 16 35.75 17.93 4.33
CA PRO A 16 36.73 18.48 3.36
C PRO A 16 37.89 17.52 3.09
N SER A 17 38.62 17.72 1.98
CA SER A 17 39.75 16.89 1.59
C SER A 17 40.96 16.98 2.50
N ALA A 18 41.11 18.09 3.26
CA ALA A 18 42.21 18.31 4.21
C ALA A 18 41.84 19.40 5.22
N GLY A 19 42.60 19.46 6.31
CA GLY A 19 42.52 20.51 7.31
C GLY A 19 43.67 20.46 8.31
N THR A 20 43.64 21.38 9.27
CA THR A 20 44.64 21.52 10.36
C THR A 20 43.93 21.54 11.70
N GLY A 21 44.59 20.97 12.74
CA GLY A 21 44.05 20.87 14.08
C GLY A 21 42.99 19.75 14.18
N ASP A 22 42.05 19.91 15.10
CA ASP A 22 40.99 18.95 15.33
C ASP A 22 39.97 18.93 14.18
N ILE A 23 39.43 17.79 13.87
CA ILE A 23 38.29 17.66 12.98
C ILE A 23 37.02 18.04 13.80
N GLY A 24 36.48 19.22 13.50
CA GLY A 24 35.26 19.72 14.11
C GLY A 24 34.03 18.85 13.73
N SER A 25 32.91 19.07 14.39
CA SER A 25 31.64 18.42 14.01
C SER A 25 31.23 18.84 12.59
N PHE A 26 30.79 17.87 11.80
CA PHE A 26 30.26 18.09 10.44
C PHE A 26 29.05 17.22 10.20
N SER A 27 28.21 17.63 9.24
CA SER A 27 27.07 16.82 8.80
C SER A 27 27.56 15.76 7.83
N VAL A 28 27.36 14.48 8.19
CA VAL A 28 27.66 13.38 7.28
C VAL A 28 26.63 13.28 6.18
N VAL A 29 27.09 12.95 4.98
CA VAL A 29 26.26 12.81 3.78
C VAL A 29 26.61 11.51 3.09
N ASN A 30 25.57 10.73 2.73
CA ASN A 30 25.69 9.61 1.81
C ASN A 30 24.42 9.55 0.95
N THR A 31 24.51 9.95 -0.30
CA THR A 31 23.42 9.96 -1.29
C THR A 31 23.43 8.71 -2.17
N SER A 32 24.35 7.77 -1.92
CA SER A 32 24.44 6.51 -2.65
C SER A 32 23.55 5.43 -2.00
N THR A 33 23.49 4.27 -2.62
CA THR A 33 22.77 3.09 -2.10
C THR A 33 23.66 2.14 -1.30
N SER A 34 24.97 2.43 -1.21
CA SER A 34 25.97 1.63 -0.50
C SER A 34 26.68 2.46 0.58
N ALA A 35 27.31 1.79 1.55
CA ALA A 35 28.13 2.46 2.55
C ALA A 35 29.31 3.18 1.89
N GLN A 36 29.57 4.42 2.29
CA GLN A 36 30.69 5.23 1.82
C GLN A 36 31.74 5.33 2.93
N SER A 37 33.00 5.03 2.60
CA SER A 37 34.11 5.10 3.53
C SER A 37 35.13 6.14 3.10
N ALA A 38 35.70 6.81 4.09
CA ALA A 38 36.80 7.75 3.94
C ALA A 38 37.93 7.38 4.90
N THR A 39 39.16 7.28 4.40
CA THR A 39 40.36 7.13 5.24
C THR A 39 40.89 8.53 5.56
N ILE A 40 40.99 8.82 6.84
CA ILE A 40 41.58 10.05 7.37
C ILE A 40 43.01 9.72 7.76
N THR A 41 43.96 10.48 7.19
CA THR A 41 45.40 10.37 7.55
C THR A 41 45.78 11.65 8.30
N VAL A 42 46.24 11.48 9.55
CA VAL A 42 46.69 12.60 10.41
C VAL A 42 48.18 12.55 10.53
N THR A 43 48.85 13.65 10.17
CA THR A 43 50.33 13.77 10.26
C THR A 43 50.68 14.87 11.25
N PRO A 44 51.36 14.56 12.39
CA PRO A 44 51.85 15.59 13.31
C PRO A 44 53.06 16.29 12.74
N THR A 45 53.17 17.59 12.98
CA THR A 45 54.36 18.40 12.67
C THR A 45 54.82 19.13 13.96
N TYR A 46 56.10 19.13 14.20
CA TYR A 46 56.70 19.84 15.32
C TYR A 46 57.63 20.96 14.82
N THR A 47 57.39 22.17 15.25
CA THR A 47 58.19 23.33 14.87
C THR A 47 58.97 23.86 16.09
N ASN A 48 60.29 23.96 15.97
CA ASN A 48 61.16 24.59 16.95
C ASN A 48 62.26 25.42 16.28
N ASN A 49 62.43 26.65 16.72
CA ASN A 49 63.42 27.60 16.16
C ASN A 49 63.38 27.73 14.63
N GLY A 50 62.19 27.69 14.04
CA GLY A 50 61.97 27.76 12.59
C GLY A 50 62.25 26.46 11.82
N VAL A 51 62.61 25.37 12.46
CA VAL A 51 62.80 24.06 11.84
C VAL A 51 61.52 23.20 12.08
N ILE A 52 60.98 22.67 10.97
CA ILE A 52 59.78 21.81 10.95
C ILE A 52 60.19 20.35 10.82
N CYS A 53 59.77 19.52 11.77
CA CYS A 53 59.93 18.07 11.73
C CYS A 53 58.58 17.40 11.62
N SER A 54 58.39 16.54 10.60
CA SER A 54 57.19 15.74 10.45
C SER A 54 57.31 14.41 11.21
N GLY A 55 56.27 14.03 11.93
CA GLY A 55 56.12 12.72 12.57
C GLY A 55 55.53 11.66 11.65
N ASN A 56 55.36 10.42 12.21
CA ASN A 56 54.69 9.36 11.48
C ASN A 56 53.19 9.66 11.39
N PRO A 57 52.60 9.42 10.23
CA PRO A 57 51.13 9.54 10.06
C PRO A 57 50.40 8.38 10.72
N GLU A 58 49.21 8.67 11.25
CA GLU A 58 48.25 7.70 11.74
C GLU A 58 46.97 7.78 10.88
N GLN A 59 46.24 6.66 10.78
CA GLN A 59 45.05 6.55 9.95
C GLN A 59 43.87 5.99 10.71
N PHE A 60 42.68 6.48 10.41
CA PHE A 60 41.41 5.90 10.81
C PHE A 60 40.37 6.05 9.68
N THR A 61 39.30 5.27 9.76
CA THR A 61 38.24 5.28 8.73
C THR A 61 36.95 5.81 9.32
N ILE A 62 36.28 6.66 8.57
CA ILE A 62 34.89 7.06 8.80
C ILE A 62 34.03 6.37 7.74
N THR A 63 33.03 5.60 8.18
CA THR A 63 32.04 4.97 7.28
C THR A 63 30.69 5.60 7.52
N VAL A 64 30.03 6.01 6.43
CA VAL A 64 28.69 6.58 6.44
C VAL A 64 27.74 5.65 5.69
N ASN A 65 26.81 5.08 6.42
CA ASN A 65 25.77 4.22 5.86
C ASN A 65 24.77 5.06 5.02
N PRO A 66 24.14 4.48 3.99
CA PRO A 66 23.06 5.12 3.27
C PRO A 66 21.78 5.18 4.13
N SER A 67 20.85 6.05 3.79
CA SER A 67 19.47 5.95 4.26
C SER A 67 18.82 4.72 3.64
N ALA A 68 17.94 4.05 4.39
CA ALA A 68 17.15 2.94 3.88
C ALA A 68 16.20 3.40 2.76
N GLN A 69 15.94 2.52 1.80
CA GLN A 69 15.06 2.78 0.67
C GLN A 69 14.09 1.61 0.48
N VAL A 70 12.88 1.91 0.05
CA VAL A 70 11.92 0.94 -0.47
C VAL A 70 11.56 1.35 -1.90
N ASN A 71 11.44 0.37 -2.80
CA ASN A 71 11.19 0.63 -4.22
C ASN A 71 9.75 0.25 -4.61
N GLY A 72 9.17 1.01 -5.56
CA GLY A 72 8.09 0.54 -6.40
C GLY A 72 6.72 0.37 -5.76
N LEU A 73 6.36 1.11 -4.70
CA LEU A 73 5.05 0.97 -4.05
C LEU A 73 3.88 1.55 -4.85
N ALA A 74 4.13 2.43 -5.83
CA ALA A 74 3.07 3.05 -6.63
C ALA A 74 2.20 2.02 -7.40
N ASP A 75 2.79 0.89 -7.80
CA ASP A 75 2.11 -0.20 -8.53
C ASP A 75 1.30 -1.12 -7.59
N TYR A 76 1.36 -0.91 -6.28
CA TYR A 76 0.67 -1.74 -5.28
C TYR A 76 -0.74 -1.24 -4.92
N ASN A 77 -1.15 -0.07 -5.46
CA ASN A 77 -2.52 0.37 -5.31
C ASN A 77 -3.46 -0.66 -5.95
N THR A 78 -4.38 -1.20 -5.14
CA THR A 78 -5.26 -2.31 -5.55
C THR A 78 -6.70 -1.98 -5.20
N ILE A 79 -7.62 -2.32 -6.11
CA ILE A 79 -9.08 -2.22 -5.88
C ILE A 79 -9.66 -3.62 -6.07
N LEU A 80 -10.39 -4.10 -5.08
CA LEU A 80 -10.94 -5.45 -5.00
C LEU A 80 -12.41 -5.40 -4.58
N CYS A 81 -13.14 -6.46 -4.87
CA CYS A 81 -14.43 -6.71 -4.24
C CYS A 81 -14.24 -7.41 -2.89
N ASP A 82 -15.24 -7.29 -2.02
CA ASP A 82 -15.29 -8.08 -0.78
C ASP A 82 -15.06 -9.57 -1.07
N SER A 83 -14.35 -10.24 -0.17
CA SER A 83 -14.01 -11.66 -0.25
C SER A 83 -13.02 -12.07 -1.35
N GLU A 84 -12.50 -11.16 -2.17
CA GLU A 84 -11.40 -11.43 -3.10
C GLU A 84 -10.04 -11.55 -2.39
N PHE A 85 -9.05 -12.07 -3.08
CA PHE A 85 -7.68 -12.18 -2.57
C PHE A 85 -6.77 -11.11 -3.16
N THR A 86 -5.95 -10.47 -2.31
CA THR A 86 -4.91 -9.55 -2.76
C THR A 86 -3.79 -10.31 -3.47
N PRO A 87 -3.00 -9.62 -4.33
CA PRO A 87 -1.68 -10.13 -4.71
C PRO A 87 -0.75 -10.22 -3.48
N VAL A 88 0.39 -10.88 -3.64
CA VAL A 88 1.50 -10.78 -2.68
C VAL A 88 2.21 -9.44 -2.88
N TYR A 89 2.41 -8.66 -1.82
CA TYR A 89 3.18 -7.42 -1.86
C TYR A 89 4.61 -7.68 -1.35
N SER A 90 5.58 -7.73 -2.25
CA SER A 90 6.98 -8.02 -1.95
C SER A 90 7.81 -6.75 -2.01
N PHE A 91 8.31 -6.27 -0.87
CA PHE A 91 9.12 -5.06 -0.82
C PHE A 91 10.55 -5.34 -1.25
N SER A 92 11.15 -4.39 -1.93
CA SER A 92 12.53 -4.44 -2.39
C SER A 92 13.26 -3.12 -2.14
N THR A 93 14.59 -3.16 -2.19
CA THR A 93 15.45 -2.00 -1.96
C THR A 93 16.54 -1.90 -3.03
N ALA A 94 17.05 -0.71 -3.25
CA ALA A 94 18.29 -0.48 -3.99
C ALA A 94 19.54 -0.47 -3.09
N ASN A 95 19.37 -0.49 -1.75
CA ASN A 95 20.51 -0.53 -0.83
C ASN A 95 21.34 -1.82 -1.00
N THR A 96 22.67 -1.67 -0.90
CA THR A 96 23.67 -2.75 -0.96
C THR A 96 24.59 -2.70 0.28
N ASP A 97 25.42 -3.71 0.48
CA ASP A 97 26.47 -3.81 1.53
C ASP A 97 25.94 -3.92 2.98
N GLY A 98 24.64 -4.01 3.18
CA GLY A 98 23.98 -4.19 4.47
C GLY A 98 22.68 -4.94 4.33
N LEU A 99 21.90 -4.98 5.39
CA LEU A 99 20.58 -5.60 5.43
C LEU A 99 19.50 -4.50 5.48
N THR A 100 18.58 -4.50 4.52
CA THR A 100 17.38 -3.67 4.60
C THR A 100 16.19 -4.52 5.03
N THR A 101 15.50 -4.09 6.06
CA THR A 101 14.24 -4.66 6.56
C THR A 101 13.12 -3.67 6.33
N PHE A 102 11.89 -4.17 6.33
CA PHE A 102 10.68 -3.36 6.09
C PHE A 102 9.70 -3.61 7.21
N ASN A 103 9.22 -2.53 7.83
CA ASN A 103 8.10 -2.57 8.75
C ASN A 103 6.93 -1.86 8.07
N TRP A 104 5.73 -2.39 8.23
CA TRP A 104 4.55 -1.76 7.67
C TRP A 104 3.45 -1.58 8.71
N THR A 105 2.61 -0.57 8.51
CA THR A 105 1.41 -0.32 9.28
C THR A 105 0.21 -0.17 8.37
N ASN A 106 -0.95 -0.55 8.86
CA ASN A 106 -2.25 -0.48 8.20
C ASN A 106 -3.17 0.41 9.04
N ASN A 107 -3.73 1.45 8.44
CA ASN A 107 -4.61 2.39 9.14
C ASN A 107 -6.08 1.92 9.23
N ASN A 108 -6.45 0.81 8.57
CA ASN A 108 -7.82 0.30 8.57
C ASN A 108 -7.85 -1.24 8.54
N VAL A 109 -7.92 -1.85 9.71
CA VAL A 109 -7.95 -3.32 9.85
C VAL A 109 -9.25 -3.98 9.33
N ALA A 110 -10.29 -3.20 9.06
CA ALA A 110 -11.56 -3.70 8.55
C ALA A 110 -11.43 -4.34 7.16
N ILE A 111 -10.34 -4.03 6.42
CA ILE A 111 -10.04 -4.70 5.13
C ILE A 111 -9.55 -6.14 5.28
N GLY A 112 -9.41 -6.69 6.51
CA GLY A 112 -8.92 -8.06 6.76
C GLY A 112 -7.41 -8.20 6.95
N LEU A 113 -6.63 -7.11 6.89
CA LEU A 113 -5.20 -7.10 7.17
C LEU A 113 -4.92 -6.63 8.61
N ALA A 114 -3.94 -7.23 9.28
CA ALA A 114 -3.46 -6.78 10.59
C ALA A 114 -3.05 -5.30 10.59
N ASP A 115 -2.97 -4.67 11.76
CA ASP A 115 -2.59 -3.26 11.94
C ASP A 115 -1.12 -2.98 11.62
N SER A 116 -0.25 -4.00 11.68
CA SER A 116 1.18 -3.90 11.40
C SER A 116 1.82 -5.25 11.11
N GLY A 117 3.04 -5.23 10.55
CA GLY A 117 3.86 -6.41 10.34
C GLY A 117 5.24 -6.09 9.78
N GLU A 118 6.01 -7.13 9.51
CA GLU A 118 7.39 -7.06 9.01
C GLU A 118 7.53 -7.82 7.68
N GLY A 119 8.47 -7.36 6.85
CA GLY A 119 8.71 -7.95 5.53
C GLY A 119 7.58 -7.69 4.55
N GLY A 120 7.44 -8.55 3.54
CA GLY A 120 6.35 -8.47 2.56
C GLY A 120 5.00 -8.86 3.16
N ILE A 121 3.92 -8.45 2.51
CA ILE A 121 2.56 -8.82 2.90
C ILE A 121 2.13 -10.02 2.03
N PRO A 122 1.85 -11.18 2.62
CA PRO A 122 1.33 -12.32 1.87
C PRO A 122 -0.06 -12.01 1.30
N SER A 123 -0.49 -12.73 0.28
CA SER A 123 -1.88 -12.67 -0.20
C SER A 123 -2.83 -13.00 0.95
N PHE A 124 -3.85 -12.17 1.13
CA PHE A 124 -4.92 -12.35 2.13
C PHE A 124 -6.28 -12.07 1.50
N GLN A 125 -7.32 -12.62 2.07
CA GLN A 125 -8.69 -12.34 1.64
C GLN A 125 -9.12 -11.00 2.24
N VAL A 126 -9.56 -10.07 1.38
CA VAL A 126 -10.09 -8.78 1.84
C VAL A 126 -11.52 -8.94 2.36
N THR A 127 -11.89 -8.06 3.27
CA THR A 127 -13.25 -8.01 3.85
C THR A 127 -13.81 -6.60 3.80
N ASN A 128 -15.11 -6.49 3.49
CA ASN A 128 -15.86 -5.25 3.62
C ASN A 128 -17.31 -5.59 4.04
N SER A 129 -17.60 -5.52 5.31
CA SER A 129 -18.93 -5.79 5.88
C SER A 129 -19.87 -4.58 5.90
N THR A 130 -19.52 -3.50 5.17
CA THR A 130 -20.33 -2.28 5.06
C THR A 130 -21.02 -2.21 3.70
N GLN A 131 -21.93 -1.26 3.51
CA GLN A 131 -22.57 -0.99 2.23
C GLN A 131 -21.83 0.04 1.36
N SER A 132 -20.67 0.53 1.83
CA SER A 132 -19.85 1.51 1.12
C SER A 132 -18.43 0.99 0.89
N THR A 133 -17.74 1.56 -0.07
CA THR A 133 -16.32 1.28 -0.32
C THR A 133 -15.48 1.71 0.89
N ILE A 134 -14.58 0.82 1.33
CA ILE A 134 -13.58 1.13 2.36
C ILE A 134 -12.18 1.10 1.78
N SER A 135 -11.28 1.88 2.36
CA SER A 135 -9.88 1.93 1.95
C SER A 135 -8.95 1.85 3.14
N ALA A 136 -7.81 1.23 2.93
CA ALA A 136 -6.70 1.21 3.87
C ALA A 136 -5.44 1.78 3.22
N THR A 137 -4.73 2.63 3.93
CA THR A 137 -3.39 3.09 3.57
C THR A 137 -2.37 2.25 4.31
N ILE A 138 -1.53 1.57 3.55
CA ILE A 138 -0.39 0.81 4.06
C ILE A 138 0.84 1.71 3.98
N THR A 139 1.48 1.94 5.13
CA THR A 139 2.72 2.72 5.24
C THR A 139 3.87 1.76 5.47
N VAL A 140 4.86 1.77 4.59
CA VAL A 140 6.05 0.92 4.65
C VAL A 140 7.26 1.77 5.00
N THR A 141 7.94 1.43 6.09
CA THR A 141 9.15 2.12 6.57
C THR A 141 10.34 1.17 6.44
N PRO A 142 11.33 1.49 5.58
CA PRO A 142 12.55 0.71 5.46
C PRO A 142 13.56 1.08 6.56
N SER A 143 14.34 0.10 7.05
CA SER A 143 15.46 0.27 7.96
C SER A 143 16.67 -0.47 7.41
N TYR A 144 17.80 0.21 7.28
CA TYR A 144 19.07 -0.34 6.80
C TYR A 144 20.04 -0.54 7.94
N GLU A 145 20.58 -1.75 8.08
CA GLU A 145 21.59 -2.08 9.09
C GLU A 145 22.92 -2.44 8.43
N ASN A 146 23.99 -1.82 8.90
CA ASN A 146 25.36 -2.20 8.55
C ASN A 146 26.30 -1.93 9.73
N ASN A 147 27.13 -2.93 10.07
CA ASN A 147 28.07 -2.89 11.20
C ASN A 147 27.41 -2.50 12.56
N GLY A 148 26.17 -2.97 12.80
CA GLY A 148 25.42 -2.69 14.02
C GLY A 148 24.82 -1.28 14.12
N ILE A 149 24.91 -0.48 13.06
CA ILE A 149 24.31 0.86 12.98
C ILE A 149 23.06 0.78 12.09
N ILE A 150 21.94 1.20 12.63
CA ILE A 150 20.65 1.24 11.95
C ILE A 150 20.42 2.66 11.43
N CYS A 151 20.04 2.75 10.16
CA CYS A 151 19.65 3.99 9.46
C CYS A 151 18.25 3.81 8.90
N ASP A 152 17.29 4.52 9.45
CA ASP A 152 15.92 4.50 8.94
C ASP A 152 15.80 5.32 7.65
N GLY A 153 14.89 4.91 6.79
CA GLY A 153 14.54 5.61 5.56
C GLY A 153 13.21 6.35 5.64
N ASN A 154 12.87 7.02 4.56
CA ASN A 154 11.56 7.62 4.42
C ASN A 154 10.49 6.55 4.23
N ALA A 155 9.36 6.74 4.90
CA ALA A 155 8.20 5.89 4.70
C ALA A 155 7.55 6.18 3.35
N GLU A 156 7.10 5.13 2.66
CA GLU A 156 6.32 5.17 1.43
C GLU A 156 4.96 4.52 1.66
N THR A 157 3.96 4.86 0.85
CA THR A 157 2.59 4.37 1.05
C THR A 157 1.97 3.83 -0.22
N PHE A 158 1.03 2.88 -0.06
CA PHE A 158 0.09 2.45 -1.09
C PHE A 158 -1.29 2.21 -0.47
N THR A 159 -2.32 2.09 -1.31
CA THR A 159 -3.71 1.98 -0.88
C THR A 159 -4.34 0.67 -1.36
N ILE A 160 -5.06 0.00 -0.47
CA ILE A 160 -5.94 -1.12 -0.80
C ILE A 160 -7.38 -0.63 -0.61
N THR A 161 -8.18 -0.70 -1.67
CA THR A 161 -9.59 -0.30 -1.68
C THR A 161 -10.44 -1.54 -1.85
N VAL A 162 -11.47 -1.68 -1.02
CA VAL A 162 -12.37 -2.83 -1.03
C VAL A 162 -13.81 -2.35 -1.23
N ASN A 163 -14.37 -2.70 -2.36
CA ASN A 163 -15.79 -2.47 -2.66
C ASN A 163 -16.65 -3.46 -1.85
N PRO A 164 -17.86 -3.06 -1.41
CA PRO A 164 -18.77 -3.97 -0.73
C PRO A 164 -19.31 -5.04 -1.69
N SER A 165 -19.79 -6.15 -1.13
CA SER A 165 -20.64 -7.06 -1.89
C SER A 165 -21.93 -6.35 -2.31
N PRO A 166 -22.44 -6.57 -3.53
CA PRO A 166 -23.73 -6.02 -3.91
C PRO A 166 -24.86 -6.69 -3.10
N GLU A 167 -25.72 -5.88 -2.54
CA GLU A 167 -26.91 -6.31 -1.81
C GLU A 167 -28.16 -5.73 -2.47
N MET A 168 -29.29 -6.41 -2.31
CA MET A 168 -30.60 -5.95 -2.77
C MET A 168 -31.58 -5.90 -1.60
N ASP A 169 -32.42 -4.87 -1.57
CA ASP A 169 -33.52 -4.80 -0.60
C ASP A 169 -34.57 -5.87 -0.88
N ASN A 170 -35.29 -6.26 0.16
CA ASN A 170 -36.36 -7.25 0.03
C ASN A 170 -37.48 -6.74 -0.88
N VAL A 171 -37.96 -7.60 -1.77
CA VAL A 171 -39.11 -7.33 -2.64
C VAL A 171 -40.27 -8.20 -2.15
N GLU A 172 -41.42 -7.58 -1.94
CA GLU A 172 -42.63 -8.27 -1.48
C GLU A 172 -43.31 -9.01 -2.61
N ASP A 173 -43.98 -10.11 -2.29
CA ASP A 173 -44.79 -10.87 -3.23
C ASP A 173 -45.98 -10.03 -3.76
N VAL A 174 -46.28 -10.18 -5.05
CA VAL A 174 -47.37 -9.47 -5.72
C VAL A 174 -48.47 -10.46 -6.08
N VAL A 175 -49.69 -10.13 -5.72
CA VAL A 175 -50.90 -10.93 -6.09
C VAL A 175 -51.82 -10.04 -6.94
N LEU A 176 -52.18 -10.52 -8.12
CA LEU A 176 -53.00 -9.80 -9.11
C LEU A 176 -54.19 -10.67 -9.59
N CYS A 177 -55.26 -9.98 -9.99
CA CYS A 177 -56.36 -10.63 -10.70
C CYS A 177 -56.05 -10.77 -12.19
N ASN A 178 -56.67 -11.74 -12.86
CA ASN A 178 -56.55 -11.85 -14.31
C ASN A 178 -56.97 -10.57 -15.02
N ASN A 179 -56.21 -10.11 -16.00
CA ASN A 179 -56.29 -8.84 -16.71
C ASN A 179 -56.03 -7.57 -15.86
N GLU A 180 -55.52 -7.70 -14.63
CA GLU A 180 -55.07 -6.57 -13.86
C GLU A 180 -53.71 -6.07 -14.37
N ILE A 181 -53.46 -4.76 -14.29
CA ILE A 181 -52.17 -4.16 -14.66
C ILE A 181 -51.36 -4.03 -13.37
N SER A 182 -50.16 -4.62 -13.33
CA SER A 182 -49.24 -4.45 -12.21
C SER A 182 -48.71 -3.02 -12.11
N SER A 183 -48.33 -2.60 -10.91
CA SER A 183 -47.38 -1.49 -10.75
C SER A 183 -45.99 -1.91 -11.25
N ILE A 184 -45.10 -0.94 -11.41
CA ILE A 184 -43.68 -1.20 -11.59
C ILE A 184 -43.18 -1.86 -10.30
N ILE A 185 -42.33 -2.90 -10.39
CA ILE A 185 -41.65 -3.49 -9.26
C ILE A 185 -40.23 -2.97 -9.31
N GLU A 186 -39.93 -2.06 -8.40
CA GLU A 186 -38.63 -1.39 -8.29
C GLU A 186 -37.66 -2.25 -7.47
N PHE A 187 -36.41 -2.31 -7.93
CA PHE A 187 -35.31 -2.93 -7.22
C PHE A 187 -34.41 -1.86 -6.62
N THR A 188 -34.17 -1.94 -5.33
CA THR A 188 -33.31 -1.02 -4.58
C THR A 188 -32.17 -1.74 -3.89
N THR A 189 -31.15 -0.98 -3.49
CA THR A 189 -29.94 -1.51 -2.85
C THR A 189 -29.61 -0.67 -1.63
N PRO A 190 -29.12 -1.28 -0.54
CA PRO A 190 -28.52 -0.56 0.56
C PRO A 190 -27.09 -0.08 0.26
N ASN A 191 -26.45 -0.56 -0.83
CA ASN A 191 -25.11 -0.08 -1.21
C ASN A 191 -25.14 1.41 -1.54
N THR A 192 -24.23 2.19 -0.98
CA THR A 192 -24.25 3.65 -1.05
C THR A 192 -23.29 4.24 -2.09
N ASP A 193 -22.27 3.49 -2.49
CA ASP A 193 -21.26 3.90 -3.46
C ASP A 193 -21.36 3.04 -4.72
N GLY A 194 -20.97 3.63 -5.86
CA GLY A 194 -20.98 2.90 -7.12
C GLY A 194 -22.38 2.83 -7.75
N ASN A 195 -22.58 1.84 -8.59
CA ASN A 195 -23.86 1.61 -9.30
C ASN A 195 -24.19 0.12 -9.27
N THR A 196 -25.33 -0.22 -8.69
CA THR A 196 -25.86 -1.60 -8.69
C THR A 196 -26.78 -1.76 -9.91
N THR A 197 -26.60 -2.84 -10.65
CA THR A 197 -27.44 -3.20 -11.80
C THR A 197 -28.12 -4.53 -11.51
N TYR A 198 -29.32 -4.69 -12.01
CA TYR A 198 -30.13 -5.88 -11.79
C TYR A 198 -30.45 -6.57 -13.11
N THR A 199 -30.44 -7.89 -13.09
CA THR A 199 -31.05 -8.75 -14.12
C THR A 199 -32.04 -9.68 -13.45
N TRP A 200 -33.10 -10.07 -14.14
CA TRP A 200 -34.10 -10.97 -13.60
C TRP A 200 -34.53 -12.01 -14.60
N THR A 201 -34.95 -13.15 -14.07
CA THR A 201 -35.55 -14.25 -14.84
C THR A 201 -36.91 -14.62 -14.24
N ASN A 202 -37.84 -15.02 -15.09
CA ASN A 202 -39.18 -15.46 -14.77
C ASN A 202 -39.33 -16.92 -15.22
N ASP A 203 -39.70 -17.83 -14.34
CA ASP A 203 -39.86 -19.26 -14.63
C ASP A 203 -41.20 -19.61 -15.28
N ASN A 204 -42.16 -18.67 -15.27
CA ASN A 204 -43.52 -18.91 -15.84
C ASN A 204 -44.05 -17.69 -16.61
N THR A 205 -43.84 -17.66 -17.93
CA THR A 205 -44.31 -16.57 -18.78
C THR A 205 -45.81 -16.54 -19.03
N SER A 206 -46.57 -17.57 -18.61
CA SER A 206 -48.01 -17.61 -18.75
C SER A 206 -48.74 -16.53 -17.95
N ILE A 207 -48.06 -15.97 -16.93
CA ILE A 207 -48.57 -14.86 -16.12
C ILE A 207 -48.59 -13.51 -16.88
N GLY A 208 -48.10 -13.43 -18.13
CA GLY A 208 -48.05 -12.21 -18.93
C GLY A 208 -46.76 -11.40 -18.82
N LEU A 209 -45.76 -11.85 -18.04
CA LEU A 209 -44.43 -11.25 -17.89
C LEU A 209 -43.41 -11.98 -18.78
N SER A 210 -42.46 -11.25 -19.36
CA SER A 210 -41.34 -11.81 -20.13
C SER A 210 -40.51 -12.81 -19.30
N SER A 211 -39.79 -13.70 -19.98
CA SER A 211 -38.88 -14.67 -19.31
C SER A 211 -37.67 -14.06 -18.66
N THR A 212 -37.22 -12.89 -19.11
CA THR A 212 -36.03 -12.16 -18.59
C THR A 212 -36.19 -10.66 -18.76
N GLY A 213 -35.41 -9.91 -17.99
CA GLY A 213 -35.28 -8.45 -18.15
C GLY A 213 -34.08 -7.88 -17.39
N ASN A 214 -33.87 -6.57 -17.54
CA ASN A 214 -32.83 -5.80 -16.88
C ASN A 214 -33.46 -4.62 -16.14
N GLY A 215 -32.90 -4.24 -15.00
CA GLY A 215 -33.45 -3.19 -14.14
C GLY A 215 -34.80 -3.60 -13.54
N ASP A 216 -35.63 -2.64 -13.21
CA ASP A 216 -36.94 -2.82 -12.64
C ASP A 216 -37.86 -3.64 -13.55
N ILE A 217 -38.85 -4.35 -12.98
CA ILE A 217 -39.88 -5.02 -13.75
C ILE A 217 -40.90 -3.94 -14.16
N PRO A 218 -41.06 -3.68 -15.47
CA PRO A 218 -42.07 -2.72 -15.93
C PRO A 218 -43.48 -3.22 -15.64
N SER A 219 -44.43 -2.33 -15.57
CA SER A 219 -45.85 -2.73 -15.47
C SER A 219 -46.22 -3.68 -16.61
N PHE A 220 -46.96 -4.74 -16.30
CA PHE A 220 -47.43 -5.76 -17.23
C PHE A 220 -48.90 -6.11 -16.94
N THR A 221 -49.59 -6.66 -17.89
CA THR A 221 -50.94 -7.18 -17.69
C THR A 221 -50.88 -8.61 -17.23
N ALA A 222 -51.36 -8.87 -16.02
CA ALA A 222 -51.38 -10.22 -15.45
C ALA A 222 -52.37 -11.10 -16.24
N LEU A 223 -51.92 -12.28 -16.62
CA LEU A 223 -52.72 -13.26 -17.36
C LEU A 223 -52.83 -14.53 -16.55
N ASN A 224 -54.06 -15.08 -16.47
CA ASN A 224 -54.33 -16.42 -15.98
C ASN A 224 -55.46 -16.99 -16.76
N LEU A 225 -55.17 -17.88 -17.69
CA LEU A 225 -56.18 -18.56 -18.54
C LEU A 225 -56.59 -19.92 -17.92
N SER A 226 -56.04 -20.27 -16.76
CA SER A 226 -56.31 -21.46 -16.00
C SER A 226 -57.44 -21.25 -14.99
N PRO A 227 -58.22 -22.29 -14.61
CA PRO A 227 -59.20 -22.21 -13.52
C PRO A 227 -58.57 -22.23 -12.12
N ILE A 228 -57.26 -22.39 -12.00
CA ILE A 228 -56.50 -22.39 -10.76
C ILE A 228 -55.49 -21.22 -10.71
N THR A 229 -54.96 -20.92 -9.56
CA THR A 229 -53.93 -19.91 -9.37
C THR A 229 -52.66 -20.26 -10.17
N GLU A 230 -52.19 -19.35 -11.00
CA GLU A 230 -50.86 -19.41 -11.62
C GLU A 230 -49.84 -18.69 -10.74
N VAL A 231 -48.67 -19.26 -10.62
CA VAL A 231 -47.56 -18.69 -9.86
C VAL A 231 -46.33 -18.64 -10.76
N ALA A 232 -45.55 -17.56 -10.62
CA ALA A 232 -44.23 -17.41 -11.22
C ALA A 232 -43.23 -17.01 -10.15
N THR A 233 -42.05 -17.60 -10.22
CA THR A 233 -40.91 -17.22 -9.39
C THR A 233 -40.01 -16.32 -10.20
N ILE A 234 -39.78 -15.09 -9.69
CA ILE A 234 -38.85 -14.15 -10.28
C ILE A 234 -37.53 -14.24 -9.50
N THR A 235 -36.47 -14.59 -10.19
CA THR A 235 -35.12 -14.58 -9.63
C THR A 235 -34.39 -13.34 -10.10
N VAL A 236 -33.94 -12.51 -9.18
CA VAL A 236 -33.17 -11.26 -9.43
C VAL A 236 -31.72 -11.49 -9.06
N THR A 237 -30.81 -11.02 -9.92
CA THR A 237 -29.37 -11.13 -9.74
C THR A 237 -28.68 -9.81 -9.99
#